data_6e337176ae21bb04451f082e345c2366
#
_entry.id   6e337176ae21bb04451f082e345c2366
#
_cell.length_a   1.000
_cell.length_b   1.000
_cell.length_c   1.000
_cell.angle_alpha   90.00
_cell.angle_beta   90.00
_cell.angle_gamma   90.00
#
_symmetry.space_group_name_H-M   'P 1'
#
loop_
_entity.id
_entity.type
_entity.pdbx_description
1 polymer ?
#
loop_
_entity_poly.entity_id
_entity_poly.type
_entity_poly.pdbx_seq_one_letter_code
_entity_poly.pdbx_strand_id
1 'polypeptide(L)'
;MKEIDISRVIIEQYCRRLSEHLENDVVIVGAGPAGLAAGYYLSKSGVKTTLVEKKLSIGGGIWGGAAGYNVVTFEDKDILDEIGVTTKKEGDLYTADAIEFATALAYKAKKAGAEIFNLIEAEDIVLKEETVKGVVVNNASVRTIGLHVDPFCISSKYLIDATGHSAELVSMLKKRKPELFPKELQEYFMNVEISEAGVVEKTGEVYPGLYVAGMSVCDVFGLPRMGPIFGGMLKSGKKVAELIKNKLKI
;
A
#
# COMPACT_ATOMS: atom_id res chain seq x y z
N MET A 1 9.57 -28.50 25.52
CA MET A 1 9.14 -27.93 24.23
C MET A 1 9.96 -28.61 23.14
N LYS A 2 9.35 -29.07 22.07
CA LYS A 2 10.04 -29.74 20.97
C LYS A 2 10.01 -28.83 19.73
N GLU A 3 11.01 -28.89 18.89
CA GLU A 3 11.13 -28.09 17.65
C GLU A 3 9.93 -28.29 16.72
N ILE A 4 9.42 -29.52 16.66
CA ILE A 4 8.25 -29.86 15.84
C ILE A 4 6.96 -29.19 16.34
N ASP A 5 6.83 -28.97 17.66
CA ASP A 5 5.66 -28.31 18.22
C ASP A 5 5.66 -26.81 17.84
N ILE A 6 6.83 -26.18 17.84
CA ILE A 6 7.01 -24.80 17.37
C ILE A 6 6.63 -24.68 15.89
N SER A 7 7.16 -25.58 15.05
CA SER A 7 6.87 -25.60 13.60
C SER A 7 5.37 -25.76 13.32
N ARG A 8 4.72 -26.69 14.02
CA ARG A 8 3.29 -26.94 13.88
C ARG A 8 2.46 -25.70 14.22
N VAL A 9 2.73 -25.07 15.35
CA VAL A 9 2.00 -23.86 15.78
C VAL A 9 2.17 -22.72 14.78
N ILE A 10 3.37 -22.49 14.25
CA ILE A 10 3.62 -21.44 13.24
C ILE A 10 2.79 -21.71 11.97
N ILE A 11 2.85 -22.94 11.44
CA ILE A 11 2.15 -23.32 10.22
C ILE A 11 0.63 -23.21 10.42
N GLU A 12 0.10 -23.76 11.49
CA GLU A 12 -1.35 -23.74 11.75
C GLU A 12 -1.88 -22.32 11.94
N GLN A 13 -1.16 -21.45 12.66
CA GLN A 13 -1.56 -20.07 12.86
C GLN A 13 -1.49 -19.26 11.56
N TYR A 14 -0.44 -19.45 10.76
CA TYR A 14 -0.33 -18.77 9.48
C TYR A 14 -1.43 -19.20 8.51
N CYS A 15 -1.65 -20.51 8.35
CA CYS A 15 -2.70 -21.04 7.47
C CYS A 15 -4.09 -20.58 7.90
N ARG A 16 -4.38 -20.55 9.20
CA ARG A 16 -5.65 -20.03 9.73
C ARG A 16 -5.86 -18.57 9.34
N ARG A 17 -4.89 -17.70 9.65
CA ARG A 17 -4.95 -16.28 9.31
C ARG A 17 -5.12 -16.05 7.79
N LEU A 18 -4.37 -16.80 6.98
CA LEU A 18 -4.49 -16.69 5.52
C LEU A 18 -5.88 -17.12 5.03
N SER A 19 -6.39 -18.26 5.51
CA SER A 19 -7.74 -18.74 5.17
C SER A 19 -8.83 -17.74 5.53
N GLU A 20 -8.74 -17.13 6.71
CA GLU A 20 -9.69 -16.12 7.18
C GLU A 20 -9.68 -14.86 6.28
N HIS A 21 -8.55 -14.61 5.59
CA HIS A 21 -8.33 -13.42 4.76
C HIS A 21 -8.27 -13.71 3.24
N LEU A 22 -8.85 -14.83 2.78
CA LEU A 22 -9.05 -15.07 1.35
C LEU A 22 -10.20 -14.23 0.75
N GLU A 23 -11.12 -13.76 1.60
CA GLU A 23 -12.22 -12.88 1.22
C GLU A 23 -12.22 -11.62 2.08
N ASN A 24 -12.17 -10.45 1.44
CA ASN A 24 -12.04 -9.15 2.10
C ASN A 24 -13.02 -8.12 1.55
N ASP A 25 -13.25 -7.05 2.29
CA ASP A 25 -13.85 -5.84 1.73
C ASP A 25 -12.82 -5.11 0.86
N VAL A 26 -11.58 -4.99 1.37
CA VAL A 26 -10.48 -4.30 0.68
C VAL A 26 -9.20 -5.11 0.75
N VAL A 27 -8.54 -5.25 -0.40
CA VAL A 27 -7.14 -5.69 -0.46
C VAL A 27 -6.28 -4.53 -0.91
N ILE A 28 -5.14 -4.36 -0.26
CA ILE A 28 -4.13 -3.33 -0.58
C ILE A 28 -2.86 -4.04 -1.02
N VAL A 29 -2.36 -3.73 -2.19
CA VAL A 29 -1.07 -4.25 -2.67
C VAL A 29 0.01 -3.19 -2.46
N GLY A 30 0.98 -3.54 -1.62
CA GLY A 30 2.05 -2.65 -1.16
C GLY A 30 1.79 -2.09 0.24
N ALA A 31 2.67 -2.43 1.18
CA ALA A 31 2.65 -1.95 2.57
C ALA A 31 3.67 -0.82 2.79
N GLY A 32 3.75 0.11 1.83
CA GLY A 32 4.45 1.39 1.96
C GLY A 32 3.63 2.41 2.78
N PRO A 33 4.07 3.68 2.86
CA PRO A 33 3.40 4.70 3.68
C PRO A 33 1.93 4.89 3.32
N ALA A 34 1.58 4.95 2.03
CA ALA A 34 0.20 5.11 1.59
C ALA A 34 -0.65 3.86 1.87
N GLY A 35 -0.12 2.66 1.59
CA GLY A 35 -0.82 1.41 1.86
C GLY A 35 -1.07 1.17 3.34
N LEU A 36 -0.08 1.43 4.20
CA LEU A 36 -0.23 1.31 5.66
C LEU A 36 -1.22 2.35 6.21
N ALA A 37 -1.19 3.60 5.73
CA ALA A 37 -2.17 4.62 6.11
C ALA A 37 -3.59 4.22 5.68
N ALA A 38 -3.78 3.76 4.43
CA ALA A 38 -5.07 3.26 3.97
C ALA A 38 -5.56 2.09 4.82
N GLY A 39 -4.69 1.12 5.09
CA GLY A 39 -4.99 -0.03 5.96
C GLY A 39 -5.40 0.39 7.37
N TYR A 40 -4.71 1.35 7.95
CA TYR A 40 -5.06 1.92 9.26
C TYR A 40 -6.46 2.53 9.27
N TYR A 41 -6.75 3.45 8.36
CA TYR A 41 -8.03 4.16 8.34
C TYR A 41 -9.22 3.27 7.96
N LEU A 42 -9.04 2.31 7.05
CA LEU A 42 -10.07 1.33 6.71
C LEU A 42 -10.38 0.40 7.88
N SER A 43 -9.35 -0.21 8.46
CA SER A 43 -9.54 -1.17 9.56
C SER A 43 -10.05 -0.51 10.83
N LYS A 44 -9.62 0.72 11.13
CA LYS A 44 -10.15 1.55 12.24
C LYS A 44 -11.65 1.78 12.12
N SER A 45 -12.21 1.74 10.90
CA SER A 45 -13.64 1.86 10.62
C SER A 45 -14.35 0.51 10.50
N GLY A 46 -13.70 -0.59 10.87
CA GLY A 46 -14.29 -1.93 10.84
C GLY A 46 -14.31 -2.60 9.45
N VAL A 47 -13.63 -2.02 8.45
CA VAL A 47 -13.52 -2.63 7.11
C VAL A 47 -12.54 -3.79 7.16
N LYS A 48 -12.95 -4.95 6.70
CA LYS A 48 -12.07 -6.14 6.61
C LYS A 48 -11.00 -5.91 5.55
N THR A 49 -9.79 -5.59 6.00
CA THR A 49 -8.69 -5.12 5.15
C THR A 49 -7.48 -6.02 5.25
N THR A 50 -6.97 -6.46 4.10
CA THR A 50 -5.72 -7.21 3.98
C THR A 50 -4.71 -6.43 3.14
N LEU A 51 -3.46 -6.35 3.63
CA LEU A 51 -2.33 -5.86 2.86
C LEU A 51 -1.44 -7.03 2.45
N VAL A 52 -0.97 -7.01 1.21
CA VAL A 52 0.08 -7.91 0.73
C VAL A 52 1.32 -7.10 0.38
N GLU A 53 2.50 -7.58 0.79
CA GLU A 53 3.78 -6.91 0.59
C GLU A 53 4.81 -7.94 0.07
N LYS A 54 5.47 -7.62 -1.04
CA LYS A 54 6.46 -8.52 -1.64
C LYS A 54 7.78 -8.61 -0.86
N LYS A 55 8.13 -7.57 -0.11
CA LYS A 55 9.34 -7.55 0.71
C LYS A 55 9.10 -8.19 2.09
N LEU A 56 10.18 -8.59 2.74
CA LEU A 56 10.12 -9.09 4.12
C LEU A 56 9.71 -7.98 5.10
N SER A 57 10.27 -6.77 4.93
CA SER A 57 9.96 -5.60 5.76
C SER A 57 8.87 -4.74 5.11
N ILE A 58 7.86 -4.38 5.89
CA ILE A 58 6.84 -3.39 5.53
C ILE A 58 7.36 -1.97 5.77
N GLY A 59 6.67 -0.95 5.23
CA GLY A 59 7.07 0.45 5.35
C GLY A 59 7.63 1.05 4.06
N GLY A 60 7.93 0.23 3.05
CA GLY A 60 8.43 0.69 1.77
C GLY A 60 9.72 1.49 1.89
N GLY A 61 9.74 2.70 1.33
CA GLY A 61 10.90 3.59 1.35
C GLY A 61 11.13 4.38 2.64
N ILE A 62 10.25 4.25 3.65
CA ILE A 62 10.36 5.03 4.89
C ILE A 62 11.71 4.81 5.57
N TRP A 63 12.15 3.55 5.69
CA TRP A 63 13.38 3.16 6.40
C TRP A 63 14.64 3.89 5.97
N GLY A 64 14.72 4.24 4.69
CA GLY A 64 15.87 4.90 4.11
C GLY A 64 15.84 6.43 4.23
N GLY A 65 14.70 7.03 4.53
CA GLY A 65 14.56 8.49 4.49
C GLY A 65 15.08 9.07 3.17
N ALA A 66 15.98 10.03 3.24
CA ALA A 66 16.72 10.52 2.08
C ALA A 66 18.16 9.98 2.10
N ALA A 67 18.61 9.41 1.00
CA ALA A 67 19.99 8.94 0.79
C ALA A 67 20.50 7.95 1.87
N GLY A 68 19.58 7.23 2.54
CA GLY A 68 19.93 6.33 3.64
C GLY A 68 20.07 7.03 5.01
N TYR A 69 19.89 8.35 5.07
CA TYR A 69 19.77 9.06 6.35
C TYR A 69 18.36 8.83 6.88
N ASN A 70 18.23 8.20 8.02
CA ASN A 70 16.95 7.77 8.59
C ASN A 70 16.12 8.93 9.17
N VAL A 71 16.00 10.01 8.42
CA VAL A 71 15.13 11.17 8.71
C VAL A 71 14.16 11.34 7.56
N VAL A 72 12.91 11.59 7.91
CA VAL A 72 11.81 11.87 6.99
C VAL A 72 11.22 13.24 7.25
N THR A 73 10.62 13.84 6.22
CA THR A 73 10.06 15.19 6.31
C THR A 73 8.56 15.20 5.96
N PHE A 74 7.86 16.21 6.48
CA PHE A 74 6.42 16.41 6.32
C PHE A 74 6.08 17.91 6.30
N GLU A 75 5.04 18.29 5.59
CA GLU A 75 4.49 19.66 5.62
C GLU A 75 3.68 19.94 6.90
N ASP A 76 2.97 18.92 7.41
CA ASP A 76 2.19 18.97 8.65
C ASP A 76 2.39 17.68 9.47
N LYS A 77 1.86 17.69 10.70
CA LYS A 77 2.07 16.58 11.64
C LYS A 77 0.79 15.90 12.10
N ASP A 78 -0.36 16.23 11.54
CA ASP A 78 -1.66 15.79 12.05
C ASP A 78 -1.77 14.25 12.11
N ILE A 79 -1.38 13.57 11.02
CA ILE A 79 -1.38 12.11 10.98
C ILE A 79 -0.28 11.54 11.90
N LEU A 80 0.86 12.22 12.01
CA LEU A 80 1.97 11.78 12.86
C LEU A 80 1.57 11.85 14.35
N ASP A 81 0.94 12.94 14.78
CA ASP A 81 0.40 13.08 16.13
C ASP A 81 -0.65 11.97 16.40
N GLU A 82 -1.54 11.69 15.43
CA GLU A 82 -2.57 10.63 15.55
C GLU A 82 -1.94 9.24 15.76
N ILE A 83 -0.86 8.94 15.06
CA ILE A 83 -0.17 7.66 15.20
C ILE A 83 0.89 7.62 16.31
N GLY A 84 1.18 8.78 16.93
CA GLY A 84 2.06 8.91 18.08
C GLY A 84 3.55 8.97 17.74
N VAL A 85 3.91 9.56 16.58
CA VAL A 85 5.30 9.76 16.14
C VAL A 85 5.84 11.07 16.67
N THR A 86 7.04 11.03 17.24
CA THR A 86 7.75 12.23 17.71
C THR A 86 8.20 13.08 16.52
N THR A 87 7.81 14.35 16.53
CA THR A 87 8.19 15.29 15.47
C THR A 87 8.97 16.47 16.00
N LYS A 88 9.85 17.03 15.15
CA LYS A 88 10.53 18.28 15.40
C LYS A 88 10.27 19.26 14.27
N LYS A 89 9.94 20.51 14.60
CA LYS A 89 9.75 21.56 13.59
C LYS A 89 11.12 22.15 13.19
N GLU A 90 11.38 22.17 11.88
CA GLU A 90 12.60 22.75 11.30
C GLU A 90 12.20 23.67 10.13
N GLY A 91 12.18 24.98 10.38
CA GLY A 91 11.63 25.95 9.43
C GLY A 91 10.14 25.70 9.16
N ASP A 92 9.80 25.52 7.90
CA ASP A 92 8.42 25.25 7.45
C ASP A 92 8.06 23.76 7.41
N LEU A 93 9.01 22.89 7.75
CA LEU A 93 8.83 21.44 7.72
C LEU A 93 8.83 20.84 9.14
N TYR A 94 8.22 19.65 9.24
CA TYR A 94 8.38 18.76 10.38
C TYR A 94 9.30 17.60 9.98
N THR A 95 10.15 17.18 10.91
CA THR A 95 11.01 16.01 10.76
C THR A 95 10.63 14.94 11.76
N ALA A 96 10.87 13.69 11.39
CA ALA A 96 10.73 12.54 12.30
C ALA A 96 11.84 11.52 12.02
N ASP A 97 12.12 10.68 13.01
CA ASP A 97 12.96 9.50 12.81
C ASP A 97 12.21 8.50 11.91
N ALA A 98 12.88 8.02 10.85
CA ALA A 98 12.29 7.12 9.88
C ALA A 98 11.92 5.76 10.48
N ILE A 99 12.69 5.29 11.47
CA ILE A 99 12.46 4.00 12.14
C ILE A 99 11.23 4.11 13.04
N GLU A 100 11.15 5.20 13.85
CA GLU A 100 9.97 5.47 14.67
C GLU A 100 8.71 5.57 13.81
N PHE A 101 8.76 6.33 12.73
CA PHE A 101 7.62 6.51 11.83
C PHE A 101 7.19 5.20 11.17
N ALA A 102 8.11 4.42 10.60
CA ALA A 102 7.79 3.14 9.96
C ALA A 102 7.15 2.16 10.94
N THR A 103 7.73 2.05 12.15
CA THR A 103 7.24 1.13 13.18
C THR A 103 5.91 1.57 13.76
N ALA A 104 5.73 2.85 14.04
CA ALA A 104 4.48 3.39 14.56
C ALA A 104 3.32 3.21 13.59
N LEU A 105 3.52 3.55 12.29
CA LEU A 105 2.49 3.40 11.28
C LEU A 105 2.09 1.93 11.08
N ALA A 106 3.07 1.03 11.00
CA ALA A 106 2.84 -0.40 10.87
C ALA A 106 2.09 -0.98 12.10
N TYR A 107 2.52 -0.59 13.30
CA TYR A 107 1.89 -1.01 14.55
C TYR A 107 0.44 -0.53 14.63
N LYS A 108 0.18 0.74 14.30
CA LYS A 108 -1.18 1.31 14.30
C LYS A 108 -2.09 0.62 13.29
N ALA A 109 -1.61 0.32 12.08
CA ALA A 109 -2.38 -0.44 11.09
C ALA A 109 -2.75 -1.84 11.62
N LYS A 110 -1.79 -2.58 12.17
CA LYS A 110 -2.03 -3.90 12.79
C LYS A 110 -3.00 -3.81 13.96
N LYS A 111 -2.86 -2.83 14.85
CA LYS A 111 -3.73 -2.66 16.01
C LYS A 111 -5.15 -2.23 15.65
N ALA A 112 -5.32 -1.53 14.54
CA ALA A 112 -6.63 -1.20 14.00
C ALA A 112 -7.36 -2.42 13.39
N GLY A 113 -6.68 -3.54 13.17
CA GLY A 113 -7.24 -4.77 12.65
C GLY A 113 -6.83 -5.11 11.21
N ALA A 114 -5.94 -4.32 10.59
CA ALA A 114 -5.41 -4.67 9.28
C ALA A 114 -4.62 -5.98 9.34
N GLU A 115 -4.92 -6.93 8.44
CA GLU A 115 -4.06 -8.09 8.27
C GLU A 115 -2.98 -7.79 7.25
N ILE A 116 -1.74 -8.21 7.54
CA ILE A 116 -0.59 -7.95 6.68
C ILE A 116 0.15 -9.26 6.43
N PHE A 117 0.30 -9.61 5.15
CA PHE A 117 1.09 -10.74 4.70
C PHE A 117 2.28 -10.21 3.89
N ASN A 118 3.47 -10.37 4.43
CA ASN A 118 4.72 -10.06 3.75
C ASN A 118 5.24 -11.28 2.95
N LEU A 119 6.21 -11.07 2.07
CA LEU A 119 6.71 -12.06 1.09
C LEU A 119 5.62 -12.60 0.16
N ILE A 120 4.55 -11.84 -0.03
CA ILE A 120 3.47 -12.13 -0.97
C ILE A 120 3.46 -11.06 -2.06
N GLU A 121 3.65 -11.47 -3.30
CA GLU A 121 3.70 -10.60 -4.49
C GLU A 121 2.44 -10.77 -5.34
N ALA A 122 1.92 -9.65 -5.85
CA ALA A 122 0.84 -9.69 -6.82
C ALA A 122 1.39 -10.08 -8.20
N GLU A 123 0.78 -11.08 -8.83
CA GLU A 123 1.11 -11.53 -10.18
C GLU A 123 0.08 -11.11 -11.22
N ASP A 124 -1.18 -10.95 -10.79
CA ASP A 124 -2.27 -10.52 -11.66
C ASP A 124 -3.45 -9.95 -10.86
N ILE A 125 -4.45 -9.45 -11.58
CA ILE A 125 -5.74 -9.01 -11.03
C ILE A 125 -6.84 -10.01 -11.38
N VAL A 126 -7.82 -10.14 -10.50
CA VAL A 126 -9.05 -10.91 -10.78
C VAL A 126 -10.08 -9.95 -11.37
N LEU A 127 -10.38 -10.10 -12.65
CA LEU A 127 -11.37 -9.29 -13.37
C LEU A 127 -12.62 -10.14 -13.65
N LYS A 128 -13.79 -9.66 -13.25
CA LYS A 128 -15.09 -10.26 -13.56
C LYS A 128 -16.06 -9.17 -14.00
N GLU A 129 -16.71 -9.36 -15.14
CA GLU A 129 -17.70 -8.42 -15.67
C GLU A 129 -17.21 -6.96 -15.67
N GLU A 130 -15.99 -6.75 -16.23
CA GLU A 130 -15.32 -5.45 -16.28
C GLU A 130 -15.12 -4.76 -14.91
N THR A 131 -15.09 -5.53 -13.81
CA THR A 131 -14.85 -5.04 -12.46
C THR A 131 -13.74 -5.84 -11.79
N VAL A 132 -12.80 -5.17 -11.17
CA VAL A 132 -11.76 -5.82 -10.36
C VAL A 132 -12.39 -6.39 -9.08
N LYS A 133 -12.14 -7.68 -8.83
CA LYS A 133 -12.74 -8.47 -7.73
C LYS A 133 -11.70 -9.14 -6.84
N GLY A 134 -10.44 -8.78 -6.97
CA GLY A 134 -9.38 -9.35 -6.16
C GLY A 134 -8.03 -9.31 -6.87
N VAL A 135 -7.07 -9.97 -6.28
CA VAL A 135 -5.68 -10.07 -6.73
C VAL A 135 -5.23 -11.52 -6.76
N VAL A 136 -4.43 -11.85 -7.76
CA VAL A 136 -3.72 -13.12 -7.89
C VAL A 136 -2.34 -12.94 -7.29
N VAL A 137 -1.96 -13.79 -6.35
CA VAL A 137 -0.73 -13.62 -5.57
C VAL A 137 0.09 -14.91 -5.50
N ASN A 138 1.39 -14.73 -5.31
CA ASN A 138 2.31 -15.84 -5.09
C ASN A 138 3.35 -15.46 -4.01
N ASN A 139 4.14 -16.42 -3.57
CA ASN A 139 5.29 -16.10 -2.74
C ASN A 139 6.32 -15.32 -3.57
N ALA A 140 6.81 -14.21 -3.04
CA ALA A 140 7.73 -13.31 -3.76
C ALA A 140 9.02 -13.99 -4.22
N SER A 141 9.45 -15.07 -3.58
CA SER A 141 10.63 -15.85 -3.99
C SER A 141 10.41 -16.59 -5.31
N VAL A 142 9.17 -16.99 -5.64
CA VAL A 142 8.84 -17.73 -6.87
C VAL A 142 9.27 -16.94 -8.10
N ARG A 143 8.87 -15.67 -8.16
CA ARG A 143 9.25 -14.78 -9.26
C ARG A 143 10.74 -14.44 -9.25
N THR A 144 11.31 -14.18 -8.08
CA THR A 144 12.72 -13.81 -7.93
C THR A 144 13.66 -14.87 -8.48
N ILE A 145 13.34 -16.15 -8.30
CA ILE A 145 14.16 -17.27 -8.77
C ILE A 145 13.63 -17.94 -10.06
N GLY A 146 12.58 -17.37 -10.67
CA GLY A 146 12.06 -17.80 -11.96
C GLY A 146 11.39 -19.17 -11.97
N LEU A 147 10.75 -19.55 -10.87
CA LEU A 147 10.00 -20.81 -10.80
C LEU A 147 8.62 -20.70 -11.46
N HIS A 148 8.16 -21.82 -12.00
CA HIS A 148 6.76 -21.98 -12.42
C HIS A 148 5.98 -22.66 -11.29
N VAL A 149 5.29 -21.85 -10.49
CA VAL A 149 4.41 -22.30 -9.41
C VAL A 149 3.07 -21.58 -9.58
N ASP A 150 1.99 -22.34 -9.58
CA ASP A 150 0.66 -21.76 -9.73
C ASP A 150 0.32 -20.86 -8.54
N PRO A 151 -0.22 -19.65 -8.79
CA PRO A 151 -0.59 -18.69 -7.77
C PRO A 151 -1.93 -19.04 -7.13
N PHE A 152 -2.28 -18.33 -6.06
CA PHE A 152 -3.62 -18.35 -5.47
C PHE A 152 -4.26 -16.97 -5.51
N CYS A 153 -5.57 -16.90 -5.22
CA CYS A 153 -6.34 -15.67 -5.31
C CYS A 153 -6.81 -15.21 -3.93
N ILE A 154 -6.81 -13.89 -3.75
CA ILE A 154 -7.47 -13.21 -2.63
C ILE A 154 -8.56 -12.32 -3.23
N SER A 155 -9.82 -12.55 -2.85
CA SER A 155 -10.94 -11.78 -3.34
C SER A 155 -11.18 -10.51 -2.52
N SER A 156 -11.70 -9.47 -3.17
CA SER A 156 -12.09 -8.22 -2.51
C SER A 156 -13.19 -7.50 -3.26
N LYS A 157 -13.94 -6.64 -2.55
CA LYS A 157 -14.87 -5.69 -3.19
C LYS A 157 -14.11 -4.57 -3.89
N TYR A 158 -13.00 -4.13 -3.29
CA TYR A 158 -12.12 -3.08 -3.81
C TYR A 158 -10.65 -3.48 -3.66
N LEU A 159 -9.85 -3.13 -4.65
CA LEU A 159 -8.41 -3.34 -4.68
C LEU A 159 -7.70 -1.99 -4.72
N ILE A 160 -6.65 -1.81 -3.93
CA ILE A 160 -5.84 -0.59 -3.92
C ILE A 160 -4.43 -0.92 -4.42
N ASP A 161 -4.00 -0.24 -5.48
CA ASP A 161 -2.61 -0.21 -5.91
C ASP A 161 -1.84 0.84 -5.10
N ALA A 162 -1.04 0.39 -4.15
CA ALA A 162 -0.12 1.18 -3.35
C ALA A 162 1.33 0.68 -3.53
N THR A 163 1.64 0.13 -4.72
CA THR A 163 2.92 -0.52 -5.03
C THR A 163 4.07 0.46 -5.25
N GLY A 164 3.76 1.77 -5.30
CA GLY A 164 4.75 2.82 -5.47
C GLY A 164 5.10 3.08 -6.94
N HIS A 165 6.37 3.37 -7.22
CA HIS A 165 6.88 3.84 -8.51
C HIS A 165 6.72 2.88 -9.72
N SER A 166 5.98 1.83 -9.64
CA SER A 166 5.71 0.93 -10.77
C SER A 166 4.23 0.80 -11.08
N ALA A 167 3.35 1.30 -10.17
CA ALA A 167 1.90 1.14 -10.30
C ALA A 167 1.55 -0.25 -10.84
N GLU A 168 2.02 -1.31 -10.13
CA GLU A 168 2.11 -2.68 -10.68
C GLU A 168 0.76 -3.20 -11.16
N LEU A 169 -0.32 -2.97 -10.39
CA LEU A 169 -1.64 -3.45 -10.77
C LEU A 169 -2.20 -2.69 -11.97
N VAL A 170 -2.02 -1.38 -12.01
CA VAL A 170 -2.42 -0.58 -13.16
C VAL A 170 -1.58 -0.95 -14.39
N SER A 171 -0.29 -1.24 -14.22
CA SER A 171 0.58 -1.73 -15.29
C SER A 171 0.11 -3.08 -15.84
N MET A 172 -0.37 -3.99 -14.99
CA MET A 172 -0.96 -5.27 -15.42
C MET A 172 -2.25 -5.05 -16.22
N LEU A 173 -3.08 -4.10 -15.79
CA LEU A 173 -4.32 -3.74 -16.50
C LEU A 173 -4.00 -3.10 -17.84
N LYS A 174 -3.08 -2.13 -17.90
CA LYS A 174 -2.63 -1.47 -19.12
C LYS A 174 -2.12 -2.44 -20.18
N LYS A 175 -1.34 -3.45 -19.78
CA LYS A 175 -0.82 -4.46 -20.71
C LYS A 175 -1.92 -5.19 -21.49
N ARG A 176 -3.11 -5.35 -20.90
CA ARG A 176 -4.24 -6.07 -21.50
C ARG A 176 -5.32 -5.15 -22.05
N LYS A 177 -5.41 -3.93 -21.56
CA LYS A 177 -6.37 -2.89 -21.95
C LYS A 177 -5.64 -1.54 -22.15
N PRO A 178 -4.73 -1.46 -23.15
CA PRO A 178 -3.89 -0.27 -23.35
C PRO A 178 -4.71 1.00 -23.69
N GLU A 179 -5.90 0.83 -24.22
CA GLU A 179 -6.82 1.93 -24.55
C GLU A 179 -7.27 2.73 -23.32
N LEU A 180 -7.29 2.12 -22.13
CA LEU A 180 -7.65 2.80 -20.89
C LEU A 180 -6.55 3.75 -20.38
N PHE A 181 -5.31 3.46 -20.73
CA PHE A 181 -4.12 4.20 -20.30
C PHE A 181 -3.23 4.53 -21.50
N PRO A 182 -3.65 5.49 -22.35
CA PRO A 182 -2.96 5.75 -23.62
C PRO A 182 -1.56 6.35 -23.46
N LYS A 183 -1.27 6.96 -22.30
CA LYS A 183 0.07 7.45 -21.97
C LYS A 183 0.89 6.40 -21.24
N GLU A 184 2.23 6.51 -21.31
CA GLU A 184 3.10 5.68 -20.49
C GLU A 184 2.86 5.94 -18.99
N LEU A 185 2.90 4.86 -18.20
CA LEU A 185 2.82 4.96 -16.75
C LEU A 185 4.21 5.31 -16.23
N GLN A 186 4.43 6.57 -15.94
CA GLN A 186 5.71 7.07 -15.43
C GLN A 186 5.53 8.41 -14.73
N GLU A 187 6.28 8.60 -13.68
CA GLU A 187 6.40 9.91 -13.04
C GLU A 187 7.25 10.87 -13.88
N TYR A 188 7.06 12.16 -13.66
CA TYR A 188 7.86 13.21 -14.30
C TYR A 188 9.04 13.63 -13.41
N PHE A 189 9.85 14.59 -13.88
CA PHE A 189 10.97 15.12 -13.10
C PHE A 189 10.52 15.64 -11.73
N MET A 190 11.43 15.62 -10.74
CA MET A 190 11.13 16.03 -9.37
C MET A 190 10.58 17.46 -9.29
N ASN A 191 9.42 17.60 -8.70
CA ASN A 191 8.82 18.88 -8.32
C ASN A 191 7.87 18.64 -7.13
N VAL A 192 8.36 18.93 -5.93
CA VAL A 192 7.66 18.61 -4.68
C VAL A 192 6.35 19.40 -4.55
N GLU A 193 6.36 20.70 -4.88
CA GLU A 193 5.18 21.58 -4.73
C GLU A 193 3.96 21.05 -5.51
N ILE A 194 4.20 20.59 -6.74
CA ILE A 194 3.12 20.06 -7.59
C ILE A 194 2.72 18.65 -7.12
N SER A 195 3.69 17.81 -6.77
CA SER A 195 3.40 16.39 -6.52
C SER A 195 2.76 16.14 -5.15
N GLU A 196 3.09 16.88 -4.10
CA GLU A 196 2.47 16.74 -2.77
C GLU A 196 0.94 16.98 -2.84
N ALA A 197 0.52 18.06 -3.50
CA ALA A 197 -0.90 18.31 -3.70
C ALA A 197 -1.52 17.34 -4.72
N GLY A 198 -0.82 17.11 -5.84
CA GLY A 198 -1.30 16.30 -6.95
C GLY A 198 -1.54 14.85 -6.58
N VAL A 199 -0.66 14.23 -5.77
CA VAL A 199 -0.84 12.85 -5.34
C VAL A 199 -2.11 12.69 -4.51
N VAL A 200 -2.41 13.64 -3.64
CA VAL A 200 -3.66 13.63 -2.87
C VAL A 200 -4.86 13.89 -3.78
N GLU A 201 -4.78 14.91 -4.64
CA GLU A 201 -5.88 15.29 -5.54
C GLU A 201 -6.30 14.14 -6.46
N LYS A 202 -5.33 13.46 -7.10
CA LYS A 202 -5.57 12.40 -8.09
C LYS A 202 -5.76 11.00 -7.49
N THR A 203 -5.58 10.83 -6.17
CA THR A 203 -5.92 9.57 -5.49
C THR A 203 -7.38 9.22 -5.69
N GLY A 204 -7.66 8.03 -6.19
CA GLY A 204 -9.04 7.60 -6.46
C GLY A 204 -9.16 6.32 -7.26
N GLU A 205 -10.37 6.07 -7.74
CA GLU A 205 -10.71 4.94 -8.61
C GLU A 205 -10.22 5.22 -10.03
N VAL A 206 -9.45 4.30 -10.60
CA VAL A 206 -8.89 4.40 -11.96
C VAL A 206 -9.52 3.38 -12.93
N TYR A 207 -10.14 2.36 -12.38
CA TYR A 207 -10.92 1.37 -13.09
C TYR A 207 -11.96 0.79 -12.11
N PRO A 208 -13.12 0.29 -12.56
CA PRO A 208 -14.14 -0.24 -11.64
C PRO A 208 -13.56 -1.25 -10.64
N GLY A 209 -13.58 -0.91 -9.36
CA GLY A 209 -13.03 -1.71 -8.26
C GLY A 209 -11.53 -1.56 -8.02
N LEU A 210 -10.77 -0.83 -8.85
CA LEU A 210 -9.34 -0.58 -8.68
C LEU A 210 -9.06 0.89 -8.36
N TYR A 211 -8.40 1.11 -7.23
CA TYR A 211 -7.98 2.43 -6.74
C TYR A 211 -6.45 2.54 -6.76
N VAL A 212 -5.96 3.78 -6.81
CA VAL A 212 -4.52 4.09 -6.68
C VAL A 212 -4.28 5.01 -5.50
N ALA A 213 -3.17 4.78 -4.78
CA ALA A 213 -2.73 5.61 -3.66
C ALA A 213 -1.20 5.71 -3.58
N GLY A 214 -0.70 6.84 -3.07
CA GLY A 214 0.74 7.09 -2.93
C GLY A 214 1.42 7.30 -4.27
N MET A 215 2.67 6.84 -4.41
CA MET A 215 3.47 7.08 -5.62
C MET A 215 2.91 6.42 -6.88
N SER A 216 2.09 5.36 -6.76
CA SER A 216 1.36 4.79 -7.91
C SER A 216 0.48 5.84 -8.62
N VAL A 217 -0.03 6.84 -7.88
CA VAL A 217 -0.78 7.97 -8.45
C VAL A 217 0.11 8.79 -9.39
N CYS A 218 1.37 9.03 -8.99
CA CYS A 218 2.29 9.81 -9.82
C CYS A 218 2.57 9.12 -11.16
N ASP A 219 2.79 7.82 -11.16
CA ASP A 219 2.99 7.04 -12.39
C ASP A 219 1.75 7.05 -13.29
N VAL A 220 0.58 6.82 -12.71
CA VAL A 220 -0.67 6.72 -13.47
C VAL A 220 -1.05 8.05 -14.13
N PHE A 221 -0.82 9.17 -13.46
CA PHE A 221 -1.22 10.49 -13.93
C PHE A 221 -0.08 11.34 -14.49
N GLY A 222 1.16 10.81 -14.52
CA GLY A 222 2.33 11.54 -15.01
C GLY A 222 2.69 12.74 -14.12
N LEU A 223 2.49 12.62 -12.80
CA LEU A 223 2.85 13.69 -11.87
C LEU A 223 4.37 13.68 -11.61
N PRO A 224 4.95 14.81 -11.19
CA PRO A 224 6.34 14.86 -10.78
C PRO A 224 6.64 13.96 -9.59
N ARG A 225 7.93 13.58 -9.44
CA ARG A 225 8.41 12.91 -8.22
C ARG A 225 8.31 13.82 -7.01
N MET A 226 7.95 13.23 -5.86
CA MET A 226 7.83 13.95 -4.59
C MET A 226 9.17 14.14 -3.88
N GLY A 227 10.12 13.20 -4.01
CA GLY A 227 11.33 13.20 -3.16
C GLY A 227 11.05 12.68 -1.74
N PRO A 228 11.93 12.99 -0.76
CA PRO A 228 11.89 12.40 0.59
C PRO A 228 10.91 13.13 1.54
N ILE A 229 9.74 13.53 1.06
CA ILE A 229 8.62 14.06 1.84
C ILE A 229 7.47 13.05 1.83
N PHE A 230 6.80 12.83 2.96
CA PHE A 230 5.88 11.72 3.13
C PHE A 230 4.44 12.13 3.44
N GLY A 231 4.19 13.44 3.59
CA GLY A 231 2.86 13.97 3.93
C GLY A 231 1.79 13.59 2.91
N GLY A 232 2.04 13.87 1.64
CA GLY A 232 1.11 13.55 0.55
C GLY A 232 0.81 12.06 0.43
N MET A 233 1.78 11.17 0.69
CA MET A 233 1.55 9.73 0.68
C MET A 233 0.61 9.28 1.80
N LEU A 234 0.76 9.84 3.02
CA LEU A 234 -0.14 9.55 4.14
C LEU A 234 -1.55 10.07 3.87
N LYS A 235 -1.66 11.31 3.39
CA LYS A 235 -2.94 11.93 3.03
C LYS A 235 -3.63 11.18 1.89
N SER A 236 -2.88 10.71 0.90
CA SER A 236 -3.37 9.84 -0.19
C SER A 236 -3.96 8.54 0.35
N GLY A 237 -3.25 7.86 1.26
CA GLY A 237 -3.74 6.65 1.92
C GLY A 237 -5.01 6.91 2.74
N LYS A 238 -5.08 8.02 3.47
CA LYS A 238 -6.29 8.43 4.19
C LYS A 238 -7.46 8.71 3.25
N LYS A 239 -7.20 9.46 2.16
CA LYS A 239 -8.22 9.80 1.16
C LYS A 239 -8.81 8.57 0.49
N VAL A 240 -7.99 7.61 0.03
CA VAL A 240 -8.50 6.40 -0.62
C VAL A 240 -9.36 5.59 0.35
N ALA A 241 -8.99 5.55 1.63
CA ALA A 241 -9.80 4.92 2.67
C ALA A 241 -11.17 5.59 2.81
N GLU A 242 -11.22 6.93 2.84
CA GLU A 242 -12.47 7.69 2.92
C GLU A 242 -13.37 7.47 1.69
N LEU A 243 -12.80 7.46 0.49
CA LEU A 243 -13.54 7.17 -0.74
C LEU A 243 -14.19 5.79 -0.72
N ILE A 244 -13.44 4.78 -0.28
CA ILE A 244 -13.95 3.39 -0.21
C ILE A 244 -14.99 3.23 0.90
N LYS A 245 -14.80 3.86 2.07
CA LYS A 245 -15.80 3.88 3.14
C LYS A 245 -17.13 4.44 2.67
N ASN A 246 -17.09 5.54 1.92
CA ASN A 246 -18.30 6.13 1.32
C ASN A 246 -19.01 5.16 0.36
N LYS A 247 -18.25 4.40 -0.44
CA LYS A 247 -18.80 3.35 -1.32
C LYS A 247 -19.39 2.18 -0.54
N LEU A 248 -18.78 1.83 0.60
CA LEU A 248 -19.26 0.78 1.50
C LEU A 248 -20.42 1.26 2.40
N LYS A 249 -20.71 2.56 2.43
CA LYS A 249 -21.72 3.22 3.29
C LYS A 249 -21.45 3.03 4.79
N ILE A 250 -20.16 3.17 5.17
CA ILE A 250 -19.65 3.07 6.54
C ILE A 250 -19.16 4.43 7.01
#